data_86b803caf55259f13dc10c4cf349f4db
#
_entry.id   86b803caf55259f13dc10c4cf349f4db
#
_cell.length_a   1.000
_cell.length_b   1.000
_cell.length_c   1.000
_cell.angle_alpha   90.00
_cell.angle_beta   90.00
_cell.angle_gamma   90.00
#
_symmetry.space_group_name_H-M   'P 1'
#
loop_
_entity.id
_entity.type
_entity.pdbx_description
1 polymer ?
#
loop_
_entity_poly.entity_id
_entity_poly.type
_entity_poly.pdbx_seq_one_letter_code
_entity_poly.pdbx_strand_id
1 'polypeptide(L)'
;MIERYSREEMRNIFSDENRFKAYLEVELYATEAWSTLGVVPKEDVEKLFANAKFDLPGILELEKETKHDIVAITRNVSSYLGDEKKWVHYGLTSTDVVDTAYGYLYKQANDILYRDLLNFQEVLKEKALQYKFTPCIGRTHGVHADISSFGLKFALYYDEFNRHIKRFNEVRKIIEVGKISGAVGTFSNTPPEVQDYVCAKLGIESSNISTQTLQRDRHADYYATLALIASSIEKIGVEIRHLQRTEVREAEEFFSKNQKGSSAMPHKRNPISSENMAGCARIMRGYMFAAYENIPLWHERDISHSSAERILSSDATTLLDYMLNRFTNVVKNLTVFTDNMIKNIYATNGVIFAQRTMSNLIEKYSFSREEAYDLVQPLAMKSWFEGIPFRELLEENETIKNTVSKEVLDSCFDLNVHLVNIDKIYKRIPGLED
;
A
#
# COMPACT_ATOMS: atom_id res chain seq x y z
N MET A 1 -16.91 -1.76 7.27
CA MET A 1 -15.68 -1.65 8.14
C MET A 1 -16.04 -1.18 9.53
N ILE A 2 -15.32 -1.62 10.57
CA ILE A 2 -15.53 -1.10 11.93
C ILE A 2 -15.00 0.34 12.03
N GLU A 3 -15.65 1.17 12.86
CA GLU A 3 -15.32 2.60 12.98
C GLU A 3 -13.85 2.84 13.36
N ARG A 4 -13.28 2.01 14.25
CA ARG A 4 -11.89 2.09 14.70
C ARG A 4 -10.86 2.02 13.56
N TYR A 5 -11.18 1.38 12.42
CA TYR A 5 -10.31 1.19 11.26
C TYR A 5 -10.77 1.98 10.04
N SER A 6 -11.58 3.02 10.26
CA SER A 6 -12.08 3.88 9.19
C SER A 6 -11.85 5.35 9.51
N ARG A 7 -11.29 6.08 8.55
CA ARG A 7 -11.22 7.54 8.59
C ARG A 7 -12.49 8.12 7.98
N GLU A 8 -12.96 9.21 8.53
CA GLU A 8 -14.22 9.84 8.11
C GLU A 8 -14.24 10.17 6.61
N GLU A 9 -13.14 10.71 6.09
CA GLU A 9 -12.99 11.09 4.69
C GLU A 9 -13.26 9.90 3.75
N MET A 10 -12.63 8.74 4.00
CA MET A 10 -12.82 7.54 3.19
C MET A 10 -14.19 6.91 3.42
N ARG A 11 -14.67 6.87 4.67
CA ARG A 11 -15.99 6.33 5.01
C ARG A 11 -17.11 7.07 4.28
N ASN A 12 -16.99 8.38 4.13
CA ASN A 12 -17.99 9.21 3.46
C ASN A 12 -18.12 8.89 1.97
N ILE A 13 -17.05 8.42 1.30
CA ILE A 13 -17.09 8.01 -0.12
C ILE A 13 -18.14 6.91 -0.35
N PHE A 14 -18.18 5.90 0.52
CA PHE A 14 -19.08 4.75 0.39
C PHE A 14 -20.33 4.84 1.29
N SER A 15 -20.62 6.02 1.85
CA SER A 15 -21.87 6.24 2.56
C SER A 15 -23.07 6.09 1.62
N ASP A 16 -24.21 5.67 2.14
CA ASP A 16 -25.46 5.56 1.34
C ASP A 16 -25.79 6.90 0.67
N GLU A 17 -25.61 8.02 1.38
CA GLU A 17 -25.84 9.36 0.86
C GLU A 17 -24.98 9.64 -0.39
N ASN A 18 -23.67 9.42 -0.31
CA ASN A 18 -22.76 9.67 -1.45
C ASN A 18 -22.98 8.66 -2.58
N ARG A 19 -23.29 7.40 -2.25
CA ARG A 19 -23.60 6.37 -3.24
C ARG A 19 -24.86 6.73 -4.05
N PHE A 20 -25.95 7.11 -3.41
CA PHE A 20 -27.17 7.52 -4.10
C PHE A 20 -26.99 8.85 -4.83
N LYS A 21 -26.15 9.74 -4.33
CA LYS A 21 -25.74 10.95 -5.07
C LYS A 21 -25.04 10.58 -6.38
N ALA A 22 -24.07 9.65 -6.34
CA ALA A 22 -23.39 9.18 -7.54
C ALA A 22 -24.36 8.51 -8.54
N TYR A 23 -25.36 7.74 -8.06
CA TYR A 23 -26.40 7.19 -8.92
C TYR A 23 -27.21 8.29 -9.60
N LEU A 24 -27.62 9.32 -8.86
CA LEU A 24 -28.35 10.46 -9.40
C LEU A 24 -27.51 11.23 -10.43
N GLU A 25 -26.23 11.43 -10.19
CA GLU A 25 -25.32 12.10 -11.16
C GLU A 25 -25.24 11.32 -12.48
N VAL A 26 -25.16 9.98 -12.44
CA VAL A 26 -25.20 9.14 -13.66
C VAL A 26 -26.52 9.33 -14.41
N GLU A 27 -27.64 9.30 -13.72
CA GLU A 27 -28.99 9.49 -14.31
C GLU A 27 -29.11 10.86 -14.98
N LEU A 28 -28.69 11.93 -14.32
CA LEU A 28 -28.74 13.29 -14.83
C LEU A 28 -27.84 13.49 -16.04
N TYR A 29 -26.61 13.01 -15.99
CA TYR A 29 -25.69 13.12 -17.12
C TYR A 29 -26.11 12.26 -18.31
N ALA A 30 -26.74 11.11 -18.08
CA ALA A 30 -27.33 10.32 -19.15
C ALA A 30 -28.48 11.07 -19.85
N THR A 31 -29.32 11.74 -19.08
CA THR A 31 -30.40 12.57 -19.64
C THR A 31 -29.86 13.78 -20.40
N GLU A 32 -28.82 14.42 -19.88
CA GLU A 32 -28.11 15.52 -20.56
C GLU A 32 -27.50 15.03 -21.89
N ALA A 33 -26.88 13.83 -21.90
CA ALA A 33 -26.34 13.22 -23.12
C ALA A 33 -27.44 12.99 -24.18
N TRP A 34 -28.57 12.47 -23.78
CA TRP A 34 -29.73 12.30 -24.69
C TRP A 34 -30.23 13.64 -25.27
N SER A 35 -30.10 14.74 -24.52
CA SER A 35 -30.42 16.06 -25.04
C SER A 35 -29.45 16.53 -26.09
N THR A 36 -28.15 16.22 -25.97
CA THR A 36 -27.16 16.53 -27.02
C THR A 36 -27.43 15.78 -28.31
N LEU A 37 -28.11 14.62 -28.21
CA LEU A 37 -28.54 13.82 -29.37
C LEU A 37 -29.92 14.25 -29.91
N GLY A 38 -30.54 15.28 -29.32
CA GLY A 38 -31.81 15.81 -29.78
C GLY A 38 -33.07 15.00 -29.36
N VAL A 39 -32.92 14.03 -28.44
CA VAL A 39 -34.04 13.17 -27.95
C VAL A 39 -34.75 13.82 -26.78
N VAL A 40 -34.03 14.30 -25.80
CA VAL A 40 -34.58 14.97 -24.62
C VAL A 40 -34.59 16.49 -24.82
N PRO A 41 -35.73 17.18 -24.62
CA PRO A 41 -35.77 18.63 -24.70
C PRO A 41 -34.87 19.28 -23.66
N LYS A 42 -34.14 20.35 -24.07
CA LYS A 42 -33.23 21.10 -23.17
C LYS A 42 -33.94 21.63 -21.92
N GLU A 43 -35.18 22.09 -22.09
CA GLU A 43 -36.01 22.57 -20.97
C GLU A 43 -36.29 21.49 -19.94
N ASP A 44 -36.47 20.23 -20.36
CA ASP A 44 -36.69 19.11 -19.45
C ASP A 44 -35.37 18.78 -18.69
N VAL A 45 -34.23 18.86 -19.36
CA VAL A 45 -32.91 18.72 -18.69
C VAL A 45 -32.70 19.79 -17.64
N GLU A 46 -32.98 21.05 -17.95
CA GLU A 46 -32.87 22.16 -17.00
C GLU A 46 -33.76 21.94 -15.78
N LYS A 47 -35.01 21.47 -15.96
CA LYS A 47 -35.90 21.12 -14.86
C LYS A 47 -35.38 19.95 -14.03
N LEU A 48 -34.85 18.90 -14.67
CA LEU A 48 -34.24 17.77 -13.98
C LEU A 48 -33.07 18.22 -13.08
N PHE A 49 -32.12 18.97 -13.63
CA PHE A 49 -30.99 19.48 -12.83
C PHE A 49 -31.39 20.42 -11.70
N ALA A 50 -32.46 21.19 -11.87
CA ALA A 50 -32.96 22.11 -10.88
C ALA A 50 -33.74 21.41 -9.75
N ASN A 51 -34.49 20.36 -10.04
CA ASN A 51 -35.49 19.79 -9.13
C ASN A 51 -35.18 18.36 -8.67
N ALA A 52 -34.35 17.61 -9.42
CA ALA A 52 -34.02 16.23 -9.04
C ALA A 52 -33.23 16.22 -7.72
N LYS A 53 -33.79 15.54 -6.76
CA LYS A 53 -33.23 15.30 -5.44
C LYS A 53 -33.74 13.99 -4.90
N PHE A 54 -33.13 13.49 -3.87
CA PHE A 54 -33.59 12.29 -3.18
C PHE A 54 -33.61 12.54 -1.66
N ASP A 55 -34.30 11.67 -0.99
CA ASP A 55 -34.36 11.58 0.46
C ASP A 55 -34.02 10.14 0.85
N LEU A 56 -32.96 9.97 1.61
CA LEU A 56 -32.42 8.66 1.96
C LEU A 56 -33.42 7.79 2.74
N PRO A 57 -34.12 8.28 3.78
CA PRO A 57 -35.15 7.52 4.46
C PRO A 57 -36.24 7.02 3.51
N GLY A 58 -36.71 7.87 2.57
CA GLY A 58 -37.72 7.50 1.57
C GLY A 58 -37.23 6.44 0.59
N ILE A 59 -35.96 6.49 0.16
CA ILE A 59 -35.37 5.42 -0.67
C ILE A 59 -35.35 4.10 0.09
N LEU A 60 -34.87 4.09 1.34
CA LEU A 60 -34.78 2.87 2.15
C LEU A 60 -36.18 2.24 2.42
N GLU A 61 -37.21 3.06 2.55
CA GLU A 61 -38.58 2.55 2.69
C GLU A 61 -39.12 1.95 1.38
N LEU A 62 -38.90 2.63 0.25
CA LEU A 62 -39.23 2.10 -1.08
C LEU A 62 -38.48 0.81 -1.41
N GLU A 63 -37.22 0.68 -0.98
CA GLU A 63 -36.43 -0.53 -1.20
C GLU A 63 -37.00 -1.73 -0.43
N LYS A 64 -37.57 -1.53 0.76
CA LYS A 64 -38.25 -2.61 1.49
C LYS A 64 -39.42 -3.20 0.72
N GLU A 65 -40.13 -2.36 -0.05
CA GLU A 65 -41.22 -2.76 -0.90
C GLU A 65 -40.73 -3.37 -2.21
N THR A 66 -39.89 -2.63 -2.94
CA THR A 66 -39.45 -2.98 -4.30
C THR A 66 -38.40 -4.08 -4.34
N LYS A 67 -37.69 -4.31 -3.26
CA LYS A 67 -36.51 -5.21 -3.16
C LYS A 67 -35.42 -4.90 -4.21
N HIS A 68 -35.36 -3.64 -4.65
CA HIS A 68 -34.46 -3.21 -5.72
C HIS A 68 -34.03 -1.74 -5.51
N ASP A 69 -32.77 -1.52 -5.26
CA ASP A 69 -32.19 -0.21 -4.94
C ASP A 69 -32.34 0.84 -6.06
N ILE A 70 -32.06 0.46 -7.32
CA ILE A 70 -32.22 1.39 -8.47
C ILE A 70 -33.70 1.76 -8.70
N VAL A 71 -34.61 0.82 -8.57
CA VAL A 71 -36.07 1.13 -8.67
C VAL A 71 -36.48 2.05 -7.51
N ALA A 72 -35.96 1.83 -6.32
CA ALA A 72 -36.25 2.67 -5.17
C ALA A 72 -35.78 4.12 -5.36
N ILE A 73 -34.52 4.34 -5.78
CA ILE A 73 -34.03 5.70 -6.03
C ILE A 73 -34.77 6.38 -7.19
N THR A 74 -35.01 5.70 -8.32
CA THR A 74 -35.66 6.32 -9.48
C THR A 74 -37.12 6.71 -9.15
N ARG A 75 -37.85 5.92 -8.36
CA ARG A 75 -39.17 6.29 -7.83
C ARG A 75 -39.10 7.48 -6.88
N ASN A 76 -38.14 7.47 -5.95
CA ASN A 76 -37.98 8.56 -5.00
C ASN A 76 -37.65 9.88 -5.72
N VAL A 77 -36.68 9.89 -6.63
CA VAL A 77 -36.34 11.07 -7.44
C VAL A 77 -37.55 11.54 -8.26
N SER A 78 -38.26 10.64 -8.92
CA SER A 78 -39.44 10.95 -9.74
C SER A 78 -40.58 11.62 -8.94
N SER A 79 -40.65 11.38 -7.62
CA SER A 79 -41.68 11.99 -6.77
C SER A 79 -41.49 13.50 -6.59
N TYR A 80 -40.30 14.03 -6.86
CA TYR A 80 -40.01 15.47 -6.79
C TYR A 80 -40.12 16.20 -8.14
N LEU A 81 -40.44 15.48 -9.22
CA LEU A 81 -40.41 15.97 -10.59
C LEU A 81 -41.81 16.09 -11.18
N GLY A 82 -41.98 16.95 -12.18
CA GLY A 82 -43.18 17.10 -12.99
C GLY A 82 -43.23 16.10 -14.16
N ASP A 83 -43.59 16.56 -15.34
CA ASP A 83 -43.70 15.73 -16.55
C ASP A 83 -42.33 15.24 -17.05
N GLU A 84 -41.26 15.95 -16.72
CA GLU A 84 -39.85 15.59 -17.03
C GLU A 84 -39.41 14.27 -16.38
N LYS A 85 -40.09 13.78 -15.36
CA LYS A 85 -39.80 12.50 -14.69
C LYS A 85 -39.78 11.29 -15.64
N LYS A 86 -40.41 11.39 -16.82
CA LYS A 86 -40.37 10.35 -17.83
C LYS A 86 -39.01 10.04 -18.40
N TRP A 87 -38.06 10.96 -18.17
CA TRP A 87 -36.68 10.84 -18.63
C TRP A 87 -35.73 10.21 -17.58
N VAL A 88 -36.20 10.04 -16.34
CA VAL A 88 -35.45 9.31 -15.31
C VAL A 88 -35.32 7.85 -15.73
N HIS A 89 -34.09 7.34 -15.74
CA HIS A 89 -33.73 5.98 -16.15
C HIS A 89 -34.04 5.64 -17.62
N TYR A 90 -34.14 6.65 -18.48
CA TYR A 90 -34.47 6.45 -19.88
C TYR A 90 -33.35 5.74 -20.65
N GLY A 91 -33.66 4.56 -21.19
CA GLY A 91 -32.75 3.70 -21.94
C GLY A 91 -31.75 2.91 -21.12
N LEU A 92 -31.67 3.12 -19.80
CA LEU A 92 -30.70 2.51 -18.92
C LEU A 92 -31.17 1.17 -18.33
N THR A 93 -30.21 0.34 -17.97
CA THR A 93 -30.43 -0.79 -17.05
C THR A 93 -29.73 -0.51 -15.71
N SER A 94 -30.11 -1.21 -14.65
CA SER A 94 -29.62 -0.95 -13.29
C SER A 94 -28.09 -0.90 -13.20
N THR A 95 -27.39 -1.78 -13.90
CA THR A 95 -25.92 -1.83 -13.87
C THR A 95 -25.25 -0.76 -14.72
N ASP A 96 -25.94 -0.12 -15.65
CA ASP A 96 -25.44 1.11 -16.28
C ASP A 96 -25.23 2.19 -15.23
N VAL A 97 -26.14 2.27 -14.25
CA VAL A 97 -26.01 3.21 -13.13
C VAL A 97 -25.01 2.71 -12.08
N VAL A 98 -25.17 1.47 -11.62
CA VAL A 98 -24.35 0.93 -10.52
C VAL A 98 -22.88 0.86 -10.88
N ASP A 99 -22.50 0.18 -11.97
CA ASP A 99 -21.10 0.00 -12.33
C ASP A 99 -20.41 1.33 -12.64
N THR A 100 -21.11 2.24 -13.35
CA THR A 100 -20.56 3.57 -13.66
C THR A 100 -20.38 4.43 -12.42
N ALA A 101 -21.37 4.44 -11.52
CA ALA A 101 -21.24 5.16 -10.25
C ALA A 101 -20.13 4.58 -9.35
N TYR A 102 -19.96 3.26 -9.31
CA TYR A 102 -18.84 2.66 -8.58
C TYR A 102 -17.50 3.00 -9.21
N GLY A 103 -17.36 3.07 -10.53
CA GLY A 103 -16.18 3.59 -11.19
C GLY A 103 -15.82 5.01 -10.70
N TYR A 104 -16.83 5.86 -10.54
CA TYR A 104 -16.67 7.20 -9.98
C TYR A 104 -16.36 7.21 -8.48
N LEU A 105 -17.00 6.34 -7.68
CA LEU A 105 -16.68 6.19 -6.26
C LEU A 105 -15.24 5.67 -6.05
N TYR A 106 -14.79 4.72 -6.87
CA TYR A 106 -13.39 4.28 -6.85
C TYR A 106 -12.43 5.44 -7.17
N LYS A 107 -12.77 6.29 -8.15
CA LYS A 107 -11.96 7.49 -8.44
C LYS A 107 -11.80 8.37 -7.21
N GLN A 108 -12.91 8.69 -6.52
CA GLN A 108 -12.87 9.50 -5.29
C GLN A 108 -12.01 8.83 -4.20
N ALA A 109 -12.19 7.53 -3.97
CA ALA A 109 -11.40 6.77 -3.00
C ALA A 109 -9.90 6.70 -3.39
N ASN A 110 -9.62 6.51 -4.67
CA ASN A 110 -8.25 6.42 -5.18
C ASN A 110 -7.50 7.74 -5.10
N ASP A 111 -8.16 8.88 -5.19
CA ASP A 111 -7.54 10.19 -4.98
C ASP A 111 -7.03 10.33 -3.53
N ILE A 112 -7.79 9.80 -2.57
CA ILE A 112 -7.36 9.72 -1.16
C ILE A 112 -6.19 8.74 -1.01
N LEU A 113 -6.32 7.51 -1.53
CA LEU A 113 -5.27 6.48 -1.43
C LEU A 113 -3.96 6.92 -2.10
N TYR A 114 -4.03 7.60 -3.23
CA TYR A 114 -2.86 8.12 -3.93
C TYR A 114 -2.11 9.15 -3.09
N ARG A 115 -2.82 10.10 -2.51
CA ARG A 115 -2.26 11.07 -1.57
C ARG A 115 -1.58 10.37 -0.38
N ASP A 116 -2.21 9.36 0.18
CA ASP A 116 -1.70 8.64 1.33
C ASP A 116 -0.47 7.77 0.98
N LEU A 117 -0.43 7.21 -0.23
CA LEU A 117 0.75 6.52 -0.76
C LEU A 117 1.95 7.45 -0.90
N LEU A 118 1.73 8.66 -1.44
CA LEU A 118 2.79 9.68 -1.56
C LEU A 118 3.29 10.13 -0.19
N ASN A 119 2.40 10.36 0.77
CA ASN A 119 2.77 10.72 2.14
C ASN A 119 3.60 9.62 2.82
N PHE A 120 3.22 8.36 2.64
CA PHE A 120 3.99 7.25 3.20
C PHE A 120 5.37 7.13 2.54
N GLN A 121 5.43 7.26 1.22
CA GLN A 121 6.67 7.24 0.47
C GLN A 121 7.62 8.35 0.92
N GLU A 122 7.12 9.57 1.14
CA GLU A 122 7.95 10.70 1.61
C GLU A 122 8.57 10.42 2.98
N VAL A 123 7.81 9.84 3.91
CA VAL A 123 8.36 9.44 5.21
C VAL A 123 9.45 8.38 5.08
N LEU A 124 9.30 7.43 4.13
CA LEU A 124 10.37 6.45 3.85
C LEU A 124 11.63 7.14 3.30
N LYS A 125 11.47 8.14 2.42
CA LYS A 125 12.56 8.98 1.91
C LYS A 125 13.27 9.72 3.04
N GLU A 126 12.51 10.41 3.89
CA GLU A 126 13.07 11.14 5.04
C GLU A 126 13.92 10.21 5.92
N LYS A 127 13.44 9.00 6.23
CA LYS A 127 14.18 8.02 7.05
C LYS A 127 15.41 7.46 6.32
N ALA A 128 15.29 7.21 5.02
CA ALA A 128 16.41 6.76 4.21
C ALA A 128 17.57 7.78 4.25
N LEU A 129 17.27 9.05 4.06
CA LEU A 129 18.26 10.13 4.08
C LEU A 129 18.80 10.39 5.50
N GLN A 130 17.91 10.40 6.51
CA GLN A 130 18.28 10.65 7.91
C GLN A 130 19.33 9.65 8.41
N TYR A 131 19.21 8.37 8.04
CA TYR A 131 20.06 7.28 8.52
C TYR A 131 21.01 6.73 7.45
N LYS A 132 21.27 7.49 6.38
CA LYS A 132 22.05 7.09 5.21
C LYS A 132 23.40 6.48 5.59
N PHE A 133 24.10 7.06 6.55
CA PHE A 133 25.43 6.63 7.00
C PHE A 133 25.43 6.05 8.42
N THR A 134 24.27 5.68 8.95
CA THR A 134 24.18 5.04 10.28
C THR A 134 24.50 3.55 10.16
N PRO A 135 25.64 3.07 10.67
CA PRO A 135 26.01 1.67 10.56
C PRO A 135 25.12 0.79 11.44
N CYS A 136 24.71 -0.33 10.92
CA CYS A 136 23.99 -1.37 11.64
C CYS A 136 24.43 -2.76 11.15
N ILE A 137 24.15 -3.79 11.92
CA ILE A 137 24.40 -5.16 11.48
C ILE A 137 23.29 -5.65 10.54
N GLY A 138 23.69 -6.09 9.34
CA GLY A 138 22.84 -6.83 8.43
C GLY A 138 22.74 -8.29 8.88
N ARG A 139 21.52 -8.85 8.84
CA ARG A 139 21.25 -10.24 9.23
C ARG A 139 20.69 -11.03 8.07
N THR A 140 21.24 -12.22 7.85
CA THR A 140 20.65 -13.25 6.96
C THR A 140 20.34 -14.48 7.80
N HIS A 141 19.21 -15.13 7.55
CA HIS A 141 18.74 -16.27 8.36
C HIS A 141 18.59 -15.95 9.87
N GLY A 142 18.49 -14.67 10.24
CA GLY A 142 18.51 -14.22 11.64
C GLY A 142 19.90 -14.12 12.27
N VAL A 143 20.96 -14.44 11.51
CA VAL A 143 22.37 -14.44 11.96
C VAL A 143 23.06 -13.18 11.45
N HIS A 144 24.03 -12.65 12.22
CA HIS A 144 24.88 -11.53 11.80
C HIS A 144 25.68 -11.90 10.55
N ALA A 145 25.56 -11.11 9.49
CA ALA A 145 26.15 -11.41 8.18
C ALA A 145 27.24 -10.39 7.82
N ASP A 146 26.88 -9.10 7.76
CA ASP A 146 27.82 -8.03 7.39
C ASP A 146 27.29 -6.69 7.90
N ILE A 147 28.14 -5.66 7.86
CA ILE A 147 27.78 -4.29 8.24
C ILE A 147 27.01 -3.64 7.08
N SER A 148 25.90 -3.01 7.41
CA SER A 148 25.04 -2.29 6.50
C SER A 148 24.75 -0.87 7.02
N SER A 149 24.03 -0.08 6.24
CA SER A 149 23.45 1.18 6.69
C SER A 149 21.98 0.98 7.10
N PHE A 150 21.59 1.58 8.22
CA PHE A 150 20.18 1.59 8.64
C PHE A 150 19.28 2.32 7.64
N GLY A 151 19.80 3.37 7.00
CA GLY A 151 19.11 4.08 5.92
C GLY A 151 18.81 3.23 4.69
N LEU A 152 19.66 2.24 4.37
CA LEU A 152 19.41 1.33 3.25
C LEU A 152 18.13 0.52 3.41
N LYS A 153 17.70 0.20 4.64
CA LYS A 153 16.41 -0.48 4.87
C LYS A 153 15.26 0.38 4.35
N PHE A 154 15.26 1.67 4.65
CA PHE A 154 14.22 2.60 4.21
C PHE A 154 14.36 2.96 2.73
N ALA A 155 15.56 3.05 2.20
CA ALA A 155 15.81 3.25 0.77
C ALA A 155 15.25 2.08 -0.06
N LEU A 156 15.39 0.84 0.41
CA LEU A 156 14.80 -0.35 -0.19
C LEU A 156 13.26 -0.26 -0.21
N TYR A 157 12.64 0.14 0.91
CA TYR A 157 11.20 0.31 1.00
C TYR A 157 10.71 1.47 0.12
N TYR A 158 11.44 2.58 0.09
CA TYR A 158 11.14 3.71 -0.79
C TYR A 158 11.10 3.29 -2.27
N ASP A 159 12.10 2.56 -2.74
CA ASP A 159 12.14 2.03 -4.11
C ASP A 159 11.01 1.03 -4.39
N GLU A 160 10.63 0.23 -3.42
CA GLU A 160 9.46 -0.65 -3.53
C GLU A 160 8.17 0.16 -3.67
N PHE A 161 8.01 1.27 -2.91
CA PHE A 161 6.86 2.16 -3.02
C PHE A 161 6.84 2.96 -4.32
N ASN A 162 7.99 3.27 -4.95
CA ASN A 162 8.04 3.75 -6.34
C ASN A 162 7.30 2.79 -7.28
N ARG A 163 7.53 1.49 -7.14
CA ARG A 163 6.84 0.47 -7.95
C ARG A 163 5.35 0.35 -7.61
N HIS A 164 4.97 0.51 -6.34
CA HIS A 164 3.56 0.49 -5.92
C HIS A 164 2.77 1.67 -6.47
N ILE A 165 3.32 2.88 -6.42
CA ILE A 165 2.70 4.08 -6.98
C ILE A 165 2.49 3.92 -8.48
N LYS A 166 3.48 3.38 -9.20
CA LYS A 166 3.34 3.09 -10.62
C LYS A 166 2.20 2.10 -10.89
N ARG A 167 2.17 0.95 -10.19
CA ARG A 167 1.08 -0.05 -10.33
C ARG A 167 -0.27 0.55 -9.98
N PHE A 168 -0.34 1.32 -8.90
CA PHE A 168 -1.59 1.95 -8.48
C PHE A 168 -2.12 2.91 -9.55
N ASN A 169 -1.27 3.73 -10.16
CA ASN A 169 -1.67 4.61 -11.25
C ASN A 169 -2.14 3.84 -12.50
N GLU A 170 -1.56 2.69 -12.79
CA GLU A 170 -2.04 1.86 -13.91
C GLU A 170 -3.39 1.20 -13.59
N VAL A 171 -3.55 0.65 -12.39
CA VAL A 171 -4.82 -0.01 -12.02
C VAL A 171 -5.97 0.99 -11.84
N ARG A 172 -5.70 2.25 -11.52
CA ARG A 172 -6.72 3.33 -11.54
C ARG A 172 -7.39 3.43 -12.92
N LYS A 173 -6.62 3.39 -14.00
CA LYS A 173 -7.15 3.42 -15.38
C LYS A 173 -8.03 2.21 -15.71
N ILE A 174 -7.82 1.11 -15.00
CA ILE A 174 -8.56 -0.14 -15.19
C ILE A 174 -9.88 -0.13 -14.42
N ILE A 175 -9.90 0.40 -13.20
CA ILE A 175 -11.07 0.36 -12.32
C ILE A 175 -11.95 1.62 -12.39
N GLU A 176 -11.37 2.79 -12.69
CA GLU A 176 -12.10 4.08 -12.81
C GLU A 176 -12.77 4.17 -14.19
N VAL A 177 -13.70 3.26 -14.44
CA VAL A 177 -14.34 3.04 -15.75
C VAL A 177 -15.83 2.95 -15.58
N GLY A 178 -16.58 3.51 -16.54
CA GLY A 178 -18.03 3.40 -16.63
C GLY A 178 -18.51 2.60 -17.84
N LYS A 179 -19.74 2.09 -17.76
CA LYS A 179 -20.45 1.41 -18.85
C LYS A 179 -21.91 1.85 -18.88
N ILE A 180 -22.41 2.19 -20.05
CA ILE A 180 -23.84 2.45 -20.33
C ILE A 180 -24.21 1.77 -21.65
N SER A 181 -24.18 0.45 -21.63
CA SER A 181 -24.30 -0.40 -22.82
C SER A 181 -25.58 -1.23 -22.84
N GLY A 182 -26.45 -1.05 -21.82
CA GLY A 182 -27.72 -1.74 -21.71
C GLY A 182 -27.61 -3.13 -21.11
N ALA A 183 -28.68 -3.88 -21.21
CA ALA A 183 -28.92 -5.15 -20.51
C ALA A 183 -27.94 -6.28 -20.87
N VAL A 184 -27.32 -6.24 -22.04
CA VAL A 184 -26.41 -7.30 -22.55
C VAL A 184 -25.19 -6.74 -23.27
N GLY A 185 -24.96 -5.43 -23.20
CA GLY A 185 -23.77 -4.79 -23.78
C GLY A 185 -23.85 -4.42 -25.26
N THR A 186 -25.03 -4.46 -25.85
CA THR A 186 -25.22 -4.24 -27.31
C THR A 186 -25.53 -2.80 -27.69
N PHE A 187 -25.68 -1.89 -26.72
CA PHE A 187 -26.11 -0.50 -26.94
C PHE A 187 -27.45 -0.35 -27.70
N SER A 188 -28.30 -1.37 -27.65
CA SER A 188 -29.56 -1.41 -28.45
C SER A 188 -30.54 -0.31 -28.09
N ASN A 189 -30.56 0.13 -26.84
CA ASN A 189 -31.48 1.17 -26.34
C ASN A 189 -30.78 2.47 -25.95
N THR A 190 -29.46 2.50 -25.93
CA THR A 190 -28.66 3.65 -25.52
C THR A 190 -27.40 3.65 -26.36
N PRO A 191 -27.19 4.65 -27.26
CA PRO A 191 -26.02 4.67 -28.13
C PRO A 191 -24.73 4.94 -27.35
N PRO A 192 -23.55 4.51 -27.87
CA PRO A 192 -22.26 4.67 -27.18
C PRO A 192 -21.92 6.11 -26.78
N GLU A 193 -22.41 7.10 -27.51
CA GLU A 193 -22.19 8.51 -27.24
C GLU A 193 -22.72 8.93 -25.86
N VAL A 194 -23.77 8.28 -25.36
CA VAL A 194 -24.31 8.52 -24.00
C VAL A 194 -23.31 8.04 -22.96
N GLN A 195 -22.73 6.85 -23.13
CA GLN A 195 -21.69 6.33 -22.26
C GLN A 195 -20.47 7.26 -22.21
N ASP A 196 -19.97 7.64 -23.37
CA ASP A 196 -18.79 8.51 -23.48
C ASP A 196 -19.04 9.86 -22.81
N TYR A 197 -20.22 10.44 -23.01
CA TYR A 197 -20.60 11.70 -22.38
C TYR A 197 -20.64 11.61 -20.85
N VAL A 198 -21.30 10.61 -20.30
CA VAL A 198 -21.42 10.40 -18.85
C VAL A 198 -20.05 10.15 -18.22
N CYS A 199 -19.24 9.28 -18.82
CA CYS A 199 -17.90 8.99 -18.32
C CYS A 199 -17.01 10.24 -18.32
N ALA A 200 -17.08 11.05 -19.37
CA ALA A 200 -16.33 12.32 -19.45
C ALA A 200 -16.78 13.31 -18.36
N LYS A 201 -18.09 13.43 -18.10
CA LYS A 201 -18.63 14.28 -17.03
C LYS A 201 -18.17 13.85 -15.63
N LEU A 202 -18.07 12.55 -15.38
CA LEU A 202 -17.59 11.98 -14.12
C LEU A 202 -16.05 11.94 -14.03
N GLY A 203 -15.36 12.20 -15.13
CA GLY A 203 -13.89 12.16 -15.20
C GLY A 203 -13.32 10.75 -15.02
N ILE A 204 -14.03 9.74 -15.57
CA ILE A 204 -13.63 8.34 -15.62
C ILE A 204 -13.53 7.86 -17.06
N GLU A 205 -12.90 6.72 -17.30
CA GLU A 205 -12.76 6.15 -18.63
C GLU A 205 -14.08 5.49 -19.11
N SER A 206 -14.30 5.48 -20.41
CA SER A 206 -15.40 4.76 -21.05
C SER A 206 -14.97 3.36 -21.43
N SER A 207 -15.72 2.34 -21.08
CA SER A 207 -15.39 0.95 -21.42
C SER A 207 -15.56 0.69 -22.92
N ASN A 208 -14.58 0.03 -23.54
CA ASN A 208 -14.65 -0.34 -24.95
C ASN A 208 -15.78 -1.34 -25.24
N ILE A 209 -16.01 -2.27 -24.32
CA ILE A 209 -17.01 -3.33 -24.40
C ILE A 209 -17.34 -3.82 -23.01
N SER A 210 -18.58 -4.23 -22.82
CA SER A 210 -19.07 -4.88 -21.58
C SER A 210 -20.17 -5.86 -21.90
N THR A 211 -20.60 -6.61 -20.91
CA THR A 211 -21.89 -7.33 -20.93
C THR A 211 -22.95 -6.46 -20.24
N GLN A 212 -23.84 -7.03 -19.44
CA GLN A 212 -24.66 -6.20 -18.54
C GLN A 212 -23.79 -5.50 -17.49
N THR A 213 -22.62 -6.05 -17.18
CA THR A 213 -21.66 -5.50 -16.23
C THR A 213 -20.30 -5.26 -16.89
N LEU A 214 -19.46 -4.43 -16.27
CA LEU A 214 -18.02 -4.43 -16.52
C LEU A 214 -17.44 -5.80 -16.17
N GLN A 215 -16.40 -6.25 -16.87
CA GLN A 215 -15.74 -7.51 -16.55
C GLN A 215 -14.99 -7.41 -15.22
N ARG A 216 -15.08 -8.46 -14.39
CA ARG A 216 -14.62 -8.45 -13.00
C ARG A 216 -13.12 -8.70 -12.82
N ASP A 217 -12.39 -9.04 -13.89
CA ASP A 217 -10.92 -9.00 -13.92
C ASP A 217 -10.38 -7.62 -13.52
N ARG A 218 -11.07 -6.52 -13.89
CA ARG A 218 -10.75 -5.15 -13.48
C ARG A 218 -10.74 -4.99 -11.96
N HIS A 219 -11.76 -5.51 -11.30
CA HIS A 219 -11.89 -5.50 -9.85
C HIS A 219 -10.85 -6.40 -9.20
N ALA A 220 -10.61 -7.59 -9.76
CA ALA A 220 -9.60 -8.52 -9.27
C ALA A 220 -8.19 -7.93 -9.31
N ASP A 221 -7.80 -7.27 -10.41
CA ASP A 221 -6.51 -6.56 -10.54
C ASP A 221 -6.39 -5.40 -9.53
N TYR A 222 -7.46 -4.62 -9.36
CA TYR A 222 -7.51 -3.55 -8.38
C TYR A 222 -7.26 -4.07 -6.96
N TYR A 223 -8.03 -5.06 -6.49
CA TYR A 223 -7.86 -5.61 -5.14
C TYR A 223 -6.54 -6.37 -4.95
N ALA A 224 -5.99 -6.98 -6.01
CA ALA A 224 -4.66 -7.57 -5.99
C ALA A 224 -3.59 -6.49 -5.76
N THR A 225 -3.73 -5.34 -6.40
CA THR A 225 -2.82 -4.20 -6.19
C THR A 225 -2.92 -3.66 -4.77
N LEU A 226 -4.13 -3.49 -4.21
CA LEU A 226 -4.30 -3.07 -2.81
C LEU A 226 -3.68 -4.09 -1.83
N ALA A 227 -3.89 -5.39 -2.07
CA ALA A 227 -3.33 -6.46 -1.24
C ALA A 227 -1.80 -6.51 -1.31
N LEU A 228 -1.21 -6.23 -2.47
CA LEU A 228 0.23 -6.15 -2.64
C LEU A 228 0.84 -4.99 -1.85
N ILE A 229 0.22 -3.81 -1.87
CA ILE A 229 0.61 -2.65 -1.06
C ILE A 229 0.51 -2.99 0.44
N ALA A 230 -0.60 -3.56 0.87
CA ALA A 230 -0.80 -3.98 2.26
C ALA A 230 0.24 -5.00 2.73
N SER A 231 0.66 -5.92 1.85
CA SER A 231 1.70 -6.91 2.14
C SER A 231 3.08 -6.27 2.31
N SER A 232 3.38 -5.20 1.58
CA SER A 232 4.62 -4.43 1.78
C SER A 232 4.61 -3.64 3.09
N ILE A 233 3.46 -3.08 3.49
CA ILE A 233 3.31 -2.47 4.81
C ILE A 233 3.53 -3.52 5.92
N GLU A 234 2.95 -4.71 5.77
CA GLU A 234 3.18 -5.84 6.69
C GLU A 234 4.66 -6.20 6.80
N LYS A 235 5.37 -6.29 5.67
CA LYS A 235 6.82 -6.58 5.63
C LYS A 235 7.61 -5.57 6.46
N ILE A 236 7.34 -4.28 6.31
CA ILE A 236 8.01 -3.23 7.10
C ILE A 236 7.64 -3.38 8.58
N GLY A 237 6.38 -3.67 8.89
CA GLY A 237 5.92 -3.93 10.26
C GLY A 237 6.62 -5.14 10.90
N VAL A 238 6.86 -6.21 10.14
CA VAL A 238 7.63 -7.38 10.59
C VAL A 238 9.06 -6.99 10.91
N GLU A 239 9.73 -6.19 10.07
CA GLU A 239 11.08 -5.70 10.34
C GLU A 239 11.13 -4.86 11.62
N ILE A 240 10.21 -3.91 11.82
CA ILE A 240 10.14 -3.09 13.04
C ILE A 240 9.98 -3.98 14.28
N ARG A 241 9.12 -5.01 14.21
CA ARG A 241 8.95 -5.98 15.31
C ARG A 241 10.24 -6.73 15.63
N HIS A 242 11.02 -7.12 14.61
CA HIS A 242 12.34 -7.74 14.81
C HIS A 242 13.34 -6.77 15.43
N LEU A 243 13.36 -5.50 15.00
CA LEU A 243 14.25 -4.47 15.55
C LEU A 243 13.90 -4.12 17.00
N GLN A 244 12.62 -4.27 17.42
CA GLN A 244 12.13 -3.98 18.77
C GLN A 244 12.31 -5.14 19.75
N ARG A 245 12.71 -6.33 19.31
CA ARG A 245 12.94 -7.46 20.20
C ARG A 245 13.95 -7.08 21.28
N THR A 246 13.75 -7.63 22.48
CA THR A 246 14.57 -7.34 23.67
C THR A 246 16.06 -7.53 23.42
N GLU A 247 16.43 -8.58 22.67
CA GLU A 247 17.82 -8.95 22.36
C GLU A 247 18.44 -8.06 21.25
N VAL A 248 17.62 -7.40 20.44
CA VAL A 248 18.04 -6.54 19.32
C VAL A 248 18.02 -5.07 19.72
N ARG A 249 16.85 -4.56 20.04
CA ARG A 249 16.59 -3.19 20.51
C ARG A 249 17.29 -2.09 19.72
N GLU A 250 17.23 -2.19 18.40
CA GLU A 250 17.80 -1.18 17.49
C GLU A 250 16.80 -0.08 17.12
N ALA A 251 15.50 -0.40 17.11
CA ALA A 251 14.42 0.57 16.96
C ALA A 251 13.16 0.09 17.69
N GLU A 252 12.26 1.01 18.01
CA GLU A 252 10.95 0.70 18.60
C GLU A 252 9.88 1.69 18.13
N GLU A 253 8.61 1.26 18.12
CA GLU A 253 7.49 2.18 17.93
C GLU A 253 7.51 3.27 18.99
N PHE A 254 7.18 4.51 18.59
CA PHE A 254 7.08 5.63 19.53
C PHE A 254 6.05 5.32 20.62
N PHE A 255 6.47 5.51 21.84
CA PHE A 255 5.65 5.27 23.04
C PHE A 255 5.39 6.60 23.74
N SER A 256 4.14 7.08 23.70
CA SER A 256 3.78 8.35 24.34
C SER A 256 3.78 8.24 25.87
N LYS A 257 3.98 9.39 26.54
CA LYS A 257 4.10 9.44 28.02
C LYS A 257 2.89 8.82 28.76
N ASN A 258 1.71 8.92 28.18
CA ASN A 258 0.47 8.44 28.80
C ASN A 258 0.03 7.05 28.29
N GLN A 259 0.74 6.50 27.32
CA GLN A 259 0.41 5.19 26.75
C GLN A 259 0.72 4.07 27.75
N LYS A 260 -0.11 3.04 27.79
CA LYS A 260 0.11 1.82 28.56
C LYS A 260 0.49 0.68 27.61
N GLY A 261 1.66 0.09 27.82
CA GLY A 261 2.16 -0.99 26.96
C GLY A 261 1.70 -2.37 27.37
N SER A 262 1.35 -2.53 28.66
CA SER A 262 0.91 -3.80 29.24
C SER A 262 0.04 -3.54 30.46
N SER A 263 -0.96 -4.37 30.68
CA SER A 263 -1.80 -4.31 31.90
C SER A 263 -1.07 -4.80 33.15
N ALA A 264 -0.04 -5.63 33.00
CA ALA A 264 0.67 -6.28 34.10
C ALA A 264 2.13 -5.81 34.26
N MET A 265 2.80 -5.44 33.18
CA MET A 265 4.23 -5.10 33.15
C MET A 265 4.46 -3.66 32.70
N PRO A 266 4.69 -2.70 33.64
CA PRO A 266 4.71 -1.27 33.30
C PRO A 266 5.84 -0.85 32.34
N HIS A 267 6.93 -1.61 32.26
CA HIS A 267 8.07 -1.35 31.39
C HIS A 267 7.93 -1.94 29.97
N LYS A 268 6.93 -2.82 29.75
CA LYS A 268 6.78 -3.56 28.49
C LYS A 268 6.14 -2.67 27.41
N ARG A 269 6.88 -2.43 26.34
CA ARG A 269 6.43 -1.70 25.16
C ARG A 269 6.27 -2.67 24.00
N ASN A 270 5.04 -2.87 23.55
CA ASN A 270 4.72 -3.82 22.49
C ASN A 270 4.60 -3.08 21.14
N PRO A 271 5.06 -3.69 20.02
CA PRO A 271 4.91 -3.12 18.66
C PRO A 271 3.48 -3.34 18.13
N ILE A 272 2.48 -2.79 18.84
CA ILE A 272 1.06 -3.08 18.59
C ILE A 272 0.62 -2.61 17.21
N SER A 273 1.17 -1.49 16.72
CA SER A 273 0.78 -0.97 15.41
C SER A 273 1.31 -1.84 14.28
N SER A 274 2.56 -2.32 14.40
CA SER A 274 3.14 -3.25 13.42
C SER A 274 2.43 -4.61 13.42
N GLU A 275 2.01 -5.11 14.58
CA GLU A 275 1.19 -6.32 14.71
C GLU A 275 -0.19 -6.13 14.07
N ASN A 276 -0.81 -4.96 14.28
CA ASN A 276 -2.08 -4.60 13.67
C ASN A 276 -1.98 -4.55 12.13
N MET A 277 -0.89 -3.99 11.56
CA MET A 277 -0.67 -4.00 10.12
C MET A 277 -0.61 -5.42 9.54
N ALA A 278 0.04 -6.34 10.23
CA ALA A 278 0.09 -7.74 9.82
C ALA A 278 -1.31 -8.39 9.81
N GLY A 279 -2.14 -8.10 10.81
CA GLY A 279 -3.54 -8.54 10.87
C GLY A 279 -4.37 -7.96 9.72
N CYS A 280 -4.27 -6.65 9.48
CA CYS A 280 -4.99 -5.96 8.41
C CYS A 280 -4.61 -6.48 7.01
N ALA A 281 -3.33 -6.76 6.75
CA ALA A 281 -2.86 -7.30 5.49
C ALA A 281 -3.44 -8.70 5.18
N ARG A 282 -3.69 -9.53 6.21
CA ARG A 282 -4.37 -10.82 6.03
C ARG A 282 -5.81 -10.64 5.52
N ILE A 283 -6.54 -9.70 6.09
CA ILE A 283 -7.90 -9.37 5.66
C ILE A 283 -7.90 -8.83 4.22
N MET A 284 -6.95 -7.94 3.88
CA MET A 284 -6.82 -7.41 2.53
C MET A 284 -6.61 -8.52 1.49
N ARG A 285 -5.79 -9.53 1.78
CA ARG A 285 -5.63 -10.70 0.92
C ARG A 285 -6.93 -11.52 0.81
N GLY A 286 -7.74 -11.57 1.85
CA GLY A 286 -9.08 -12.17 1.79
C GLY A 286 -10.01 -11.46 0.81
N TYR A 287 -10.00 -10.14 0.77
CA TYR A 287 -10.77 -9.35 -0.21
C TYR A 287 -10.28 -9.59 -1.65
N MET A 288 -8.98 -9.69 -1.86
CA MET A 288 -8.42 -10.07 -3.16
C MET A 288 -8.95 -11.43 -3.63
N PHE A 289 -8.95 -12.46 -2.78
CA PHE A 289 -9.49 -13.77 -3.13
C PHE A 289 -10.98 -13.70 -3.48
N ALA A 290 -11.78 -12.98 -2.71
CA ALA A 290 -13.21 -12.81 -3.02
C ALA A 290 -13.43 -12.12 -4.38
N ALA A 291 -12.57 -11.17 -4.75
CA ALA A 291 -12.63 -10.50 -6.05
C ALA A 291 -12.27 -11.44 -7.22
N TYR A 292 -11.32 -12.35 -7.04
CA TYR A 292 -11.03 -13.37 -8.06
C TYR A 292 -12.21 -14.31 -8.29
N GLU A 293 -12.94 -14.69 -7.24
CA GLU A 293 -14.14 -15.54 -7.34
C GLU A 293 -15.33 -14.84 -8.07
N ASN A 294 -15.29 -13.52 -8.22
CA ASN A 294 -16.28 -12.76 -8.97
C ASN A 294 -16.00 -12.70 -10.49
N ILE A 295 -14.85 -13.20 -10.97
CA ILE A 295 -14.54 -13.17 -12.41
C ILE A 295 -15.47 -14.09 -13.22
N PRO A 296 -15.72 -15.37 -12.84
CA PRO A 296 -16.49 -16.32 -13.64
C PRO A 296 -18.00 -16.15 -13.42
N LEU A 297 -18.58 -15.04 -13.87
CA LEU A 297 -20.03 -14.84 -13.88
C LEU A 297 -20.68 -15.66 -15.00
N TRP A 298 -21.94 -16.05 -14.79
CA TRP A 298 -22.73 -16.74 -15.82
C TRP A 298 -23.21 -15.79 -16.89
N HIS A 299 -23.00 -16.17 -18.15
CA HIS A 299 -23.49 -15.46 -19.34
C HIS A 299 -23.10 -13.96 -19.30
N GLU A 300 -24.02 -13.09 -19.61
CA GLU A 300 -23.84 -11.64 -19.60
C GLU A 300 -23.88 -11.05 -18.18
N ARG A 301 -24.41 -11.76 -17.20
CA ARG A 301 -24.37 -11.49 -15.75
C ARG A 301 -25.16 -12.54 -14.96
N ASP A 302 -24.66 -12.96 -13.82
CA ASP A 302 -25.45 -13.32 -12.64
C ASP A 302 -25.19 -12.31 -11.51
N ILE A 303 -25.94 -12.36 -10.40
CA ILE A 303 -25.87 -11.37 -9.34
C ILE A 303 -24.94 -11.77 -8.17
N SER A 304 -24.24 -12.89 -8.26
CA SER A 304 -23.41 -13.42 -7.17
C SER A 304 -22.30 -12.44 -6.72
N HIS A 305 -21.71 -11.70 -7.67
CA HIS A 305 -20.70 -10.68 -7.39
C HIS A 305 -21.21 -9.56 -6.48
N SER A 306 -22.48 -9.19 -6.60
CA SER A 306 -23.04 -7.99 -5.94
C SER A 306 -22.96 -8.06 -4.42
N SER A 307 -23.28 -9.20 -3.82
CA SER A 307 -23.21 -9.36 -2.36
C SER A 307 -21.78 -9.27 -1.82
N ALA A 308 -20.81 -9.80 -2.56
CA ALA A 308 -19.39 -9.68 -2.20
C ALA A 308 -18.90 -8.23 -2.36
N GLU A 309 -19.21 -7.57 -3.47
CA GLU A 309 -18.77 -6.21 -3.78
C GLU A 309 -19.36 -5.15 -2.85
N ARG A 310 -20.58 -5.32 -2.37
CA ARG A 310 -21.17 -4.45 -1.34
C ARG A 310 -20.34 -4.36 -0.05
N ILE A 311 -19.59 -5.41 0.26
CA ILE A 311 -18.68 -5.47 1.40
C ILE A 311 -17.29 -5.01 1.00
N LEU A 312 -16.68 -5.68 0.03
CA LEU A 312 -15.25 -5.52 -0.25
C LEU A 312 -14.89 -4.15 -0.85
N SER A 313 -15.80 -3.50 -1.60
CA SER A 313 -15.52 -2.20 -2.22
C SER A 313 -15.24 -1.11 -1.18
N SER A 314 -16.11 -0.98 -0.21
CA SER A 314 -15.93 -0.06 0.92
C SER A 314 -14.83 -0.51 1.86
N ASP A 315 -14.82 -1.79 2.22
CA ASP A 315 -13.94 -2.28 3.27
C ASP A 315 -12.48 -2.31 2.85
N ALA A 316 -12.15 -2.73 1.62
CA ALA A 316 -10.77 -2.80 1.16
C ALA A 316 -10.11 -1.42 1.04
N THR A 317 -10.81 -0.45 0.45
CA THR A 317 -10.30 0.92 0.31
C THR A 317 -10.13 1.60 1.67
N THR A 318 -11.12 1.46 2.55
CA THR A 318 -11.07 2.00 3.91
C THR A 318 -9.96 1.37 4.74
N LEU A 319 -9.74 0.05 4.60
CA LEU A 319 -8.69 -0.64 5.33
C LEU A 319 -7.29 -0.20 4.88
N LEU A 320 -7.07 -0.04 3.57
CA LEU A 320 -5.78 0.42 3.05
C LEU A 320 -5.50 1.88 3.46
N ASP A 321 -6.50 2.77 3.40
CA ASP A 321 -6.41 4.15 3.89
C ASP A 321 -5.99 4.18 5.37
N TYR A 322 -6.64 3.38 6.21
CA TYR A 322 -6.26 3.24 7.62
C TYR A 322 -4.83 2.75 7.80
N MET A 323 -4.43 1.70 7.06
CA MET A 323 -3.09 1.13 7.14
C MET A 323 -2.02 2.16 6.77
N LEU A 324 -2.19 2.84 5.65
CA LEU A 324 -1.25 3.86 5.18
C LEU A 324 -1.10 4.99 6.19
N ASN A 325 -2.20 5.58 6.65
CA ASN A 325 -2.15 6.71 7.57
C ASN A 325 -1.58 6.34 8.94
N ARG A 326 -2.03 5.21 9.51
CA ARG A 326 -1.52 4.75 10.79
C ARG A 326 -0.02 4.44 10.71
N PHE A 327 0.39 3.72 9.65
CA PHE A 327 1.77 3.28 9.55
C PHE A 327 2.74 4.38 9.14
N THR A 328 2.28 5.38 8.39
CA THR A 328 3.02 6.63 8.15
C THR A 328 3.45 7.26 9.48
N ASN A 329 2.51 7.38 10.43
CA ASN A 329 2.81 7.91 11.76
C ASN A 329 3.77 7.04 12.57
N VAL A 330 3.68 5.72 12.46
CA VAL A 330 4.62 4.79 13.12
C VAL A 330 6.04 4.99 12.60
N VAL A 331 6.23 4.97 11.27
CA VAL A 331 7.55 5.12 10.65
C VAL A 331 8.12 6.52 10.89
N LYS A 332 7.30 7.56 10.77
CA LYS A 332 7.71 8.95 11.02
C LYS A 332 8.27 9.14 12.42
N ASN A 333 7.62 8.56 13.43
CA ASN A 333 7.95 8.75 14.83
C ASN A 333 8.77 7.59 15.42
N LEU A 334 9.33 6.72 14.59
CA LEU A 334 10.12 5.58 15.04
C LEU A 334 11.27 6.04 15.93
N THR A 335 11.38 5.46 17.12
CA THR A 335 12.50 5.69 18.04
C THR A 335 13.66 4.78 17.63
N VAL A 336 14.83 5.35 17.35
CA VAL A 336 16.00 4.63 16.84
C VAL A 336 17.14 4.73 17.83
N PHE A 337 17.78 3.60 18.13
CA PHE A 337 18.86 3.46 19.11
C PHE A 337 20.19 3.15 18.40
N THR A 338 20.86 4.18 17.90
CA THR A 338 22.11 4.04 17.15
C THR A 338 23.24 3.40 17.97
N ASP A 339 23.30 3.67 19.28
CA ASP A 339 24.30 3.07 20.18
C ASP A 339 24.09 1.54 20.31
N ASN A 340 22.85 1.07 20.31
CA ASN A 340 22.55 -0.35 20.30
C ASN A 340 22.92 -1.01 18.96
N MET A 341 22.80 -0.29 17.85
CA MET A 341 23.27 -0.78 16.55
C MET A 341 24.78 -1.03 16.56
N ILE A 342 25.55 -0.08 17.09
CA ILE A 342 27.00 -0.27 17.25
C ILE A 342 27.31 -1.43 18.18
N LYS A 343 26.64 -1.50 19.34
CA LYS A 343 26.82 -2.63 20.26
C LYS A 343 26.54 -3.98 19.61
N ASN A 344 25.49 -4.05 18.78
CA ASN A 344 25.12 -5.29 18.08
C ASN A 344 26.13 -5.66 16.97
N ILE A 345 26.77 -4.71 16.31
CA ILE A 345 27.88 -4.99 15.39
C ILE A 345 28.99 -5.77 16.10
N TYR A 346 29.31 -5.40 17.33
CA TYR A 346 30.37 -6.04 18.12
C TYR A 346 29.88 -7.22 18.98
N ALA A 347 28.62 -7.62 18.89
CA ALA A 347 28.07 -8.72 19.71
C ALA A 347 28.74 -10.09 19.45
N THR A 348 29.45 -10.23 18.35
CA THR A 348 30.25 -11.40 17.97
C THR A 348 31.75 -11.20 18.25
N ASN A 349 32.11 -10.36 19.21
CA ASN A 349 33.48 -10.05 19.59
C ASN A 349 34.38 -9.57 18.40
N GLY A 350 33.77 -8.99 17.37
CA GLY A 350 34.47 -8.49 16.18
C GLY A 350 34.71 -9.53 15.08
N VAL A 351 34.23 -10.76 15.21
CA VAL A 351 34.37 -11.80 14.16
C VAL A 351 33.74 -11.34 12.82
N ILE A 352 32.77 -10.43 12.86
CA ILE A 352 32.17 -9.82 11.67
C ILE A 352 33.22 -9.18 10.72
N PHE A 353 34.38 -8.79 11.22
CA PHE A 353 35.48 -8.21 10.43
C PHE A 353 36.41 -9.26 9.80
N ALA A 354 36.19 -10.56 10.02
CA ALA A 354 37.08 -11.62 9.52
C ALA A 354 37.17 -11.60 7.98
N GLN A 355 36.08 -11.38 7.26
CA GLN A 355 36.11 -11.30 5.80
C GLN A 355 36.98 -10.12 5.31
N ARG A 356 36.86 -8.95 5.94
CA ARG A 356 37.65 -7.78 5.59
C ARG A 356 39.15 -8.00 5.89
N THR A 357 39.45 -8.69 6.99
CA THR A 357 40.79 -9.11 7.34
C THR A 357 41.39 -9.99 6.25
N MET A 358 40.67 -11.04 5.82
CA MET A 358 41.10 -11.92 4.72
C MET A 358 41.34 -11.14 3.42
N SER A 359 40.40 -10.24 3.04
CA SER A 359 40.54 -9.41 1.84
C SER A 359 41.80 -8.55 1.88
N ASN A 360 42.09 -7.90 3.01
CA ASN A 360 43.31 -7.09 3.15
C ASN A 360 44.60 -7.95 3.09
N LEU A 361 44.61 -9.18 3.62
CA LEU A 361 45.76 -10.09 3.51
C LEU A 361 46.03 -10.45 2.03
N ILE A 362 44.99 -10.71 1.27
CA ILE A 362 45.08 -11.03 -0.17
C ILE A 362 45.51 -9.80 -0.97
N GLU A 363 44.85 -8.66 -0.79
CA GLU A 363 45.03 -7.46 -1.61
C GLU A 363 46.38 -6.74 -1.35
N LYS A 364 46.84 -6.74 -0.09
CA LYS A 364 47.98 -5.92 0.32
C LYS A 364 49.22 -6.72 0.64
N TYR A 365 49.09 -8.01 0.96
CA TYR A 365 50.21 -8.85 1.42
C TYR A 365 50.41 -10.12 0.59
N SER A 366 49.68 -10.23 -0.55
CA SER A 366 49.84 -11.31 -1.53
C SER A 366 49.60 -12.72 -0.98
N PHE A 367 48.79 -12.86 0.08
CA PHE A 367 48.32 -14.17 0.51
C PHE A 367 47.40 -14.75 -0.55
N SER A 368 47.43 -16.05 -0.78
CA SER A 368 46.38 -16.74 -1.47
C SER A 368 45.09 -16.74 -0.64
N ARG A 369 43.96 -17.01 -1.28
CA ARG A 369 42.69 -17.10 -0.56
C ARG A 369 42.69 -18.18 0.52
N GLU A 370 43.32 -19.32 0.21
CA GLU A 370 43.47 -20.46 1.11
C GLU A 370 44.34 -20.10 2.32
N GLU A 371 45.51 -19.51 2.10
CA GLU A 371 46.40 -19.07 3.17
C GLU A 371 45.77 -18.04 4.08
N ALA A 372 45.03 -17.05 3.51
CA ALA A 372 44.31 -16.06 4.31
C ALA A 372 43.19 -16.71 5.12
N TYR A 373 42.48 -17.67 4.53
CA TYR A 373 41.39 -18.41 5.20
C TYR A 373 41.92 -19.27 6.35
N ASP A 374 42.94 -20.08 6.09
CA ASP A 374 43.58 -20.97 7.08
C ASP A 374 44.20 -20.20 8.26
N LEU A 375 44.66 -18.96 8.02
CA LEU A 375 45.18 -18.08 9.06
C LEU A 375 44.03 -17.44 9.89
N VAL A 376 42.98 -16.95 9.25
CA VAL A 376 41.94 -16.14 9.89
C VAL A 376 40.86 -17.02 10.57
N GLN A 377 40.45 -18.14 9.94
CA GLN A 377 39.37 -18.99 10.44
C GLN A 377 39.60 -19.51 11.86
N PRO A 378 40.77 -20.06 12.24
CA PRO A 378 40.99 -20.56 13.59
C PRO A 378 40.90 -19.45 14.65
N LEU A 379 41.38 -18.24 14.33
CA LEU A 379 41.28 -17.08 15.23
C LEU A 379 39.84 -16.61 15.38
N ALA A 380 39.07 -16.57 14.28
CA ALA A 380 37.68 -16.21 14.32
C ALA A 380 36.84 -17.25 15.12
N MET A 381 37.11 -18.55 14.95
CA MET A 381 36.45 -19.59 15.73
C MET A 381 36.81 -19.56 17.21
N LYS A 382 38.09 -19.28 17.52
CA LYS A 382 38.52 -19.09 18.91
C LYS A 382 37.80 -17.90 19.54
N SER A 383 37.75 -16.76 18.85
CA SER A 383 36.99 -15.59 19.31
C SER A 383 35.54 -15.92 19.57
N TRP A 384 34.89 -16.64 18.63
CA TRP A 384 33.49 -17.05 18.74
C TRP A 384 33.18 -17.91 19.95
N PHE A 385 34.01 -18.95 20.23
CA PHE A 385 33.74 -19.88 21.31
C PHE A 385 34.25 -19.42 22.66
N GLU A 386 35.36 -18.72 22.72
CA GLU A 386 36.03 -18.32 23.97
C GLU A 386 35.65 -16.89 24.41
N GLY A 387 35.00 -16.11 23.54
CA GLY A 387 34.59 -14.74 23.84
C GLY A 387 35.74 -13.71 23.83
N ILE A 388 36.92 -14.09 23.34
CA ILE A 388 38.07 -13.22 23.25
C ILE A 388 37.89 -12.27 22.05
N PRO A 389 38.13 -10.94 22.19
CA PRO A 389 38.01 -10.03 21.06
C PRO A 389 38.88 -10.48 19.87
N PHE A 390 38.25 -10.58 18.68
CA PHE A 390 38.90 -11.05 17.47
C PHE A 390 40.13 -10.23 17.12
N ARG A 391 40.10 -8.93 17.38
CA ARG A 391 41.22 -8.02 17.18
C ARG A 391 42.44 -8.41 18.04
N GLU A 392 42.24 -8.74 19.30
CA GLU A 392 43.32 -9.17 20.20
C GLU A 392 44.01 -10.43 19.66
N LEU A 393 43.22 -11.42 19.22
CA LEU A 393 43.77 -12.64 18.64
C LEU A 393 44.56 -12.41 17.35
N LEU A 394 44.16 -11.40 16.54
CA LEU A 394 44.95 -11.00 15.37
C LEU A 394 46.28 -10.31 15.78
N GLU A 395 46.23 -9.43 16.76
CA GLU A 395 47.43 -8.69 17.25
C GLU A 395 48.45 -9.62 17.93
N GLU A 396 47.99 -10.71 18.56
CA GLU A 396 48.83 -11.74 19.21
C GLU A 396 49.38 -12.77 18.23
N ASN A 397 48.77 -12.93 17.05
CA ASN A 397 49.24 -13.92 16.09
C ASN A 397 50.56 -13.54 15.44
N GLU A 398 51.59 -14.39 15.58
CA GLU A 398 52.93 -14.11 15.12
C GLU A 398 53.02 -13.81 13.61
N THR A 399 52.29 -14.49 12.76
CA THR A 399 52.28 -14.23 11.31
C THR A 399 51.71 -12.85 11.02
N ILE A 400 50.54 -12.50 11.61
CA ILE A 400 49.91 -11.20 11.41
C ILE A 400 50.78 -10.08 11.98
N LYS A 401 51.29 -10.23 13.20
CA LYS A 401 52.15 -9.26 13.88
C LYS A 401 53.41 -8.92 13.09
N ASN A 402 54.01 -9.90 12.44
CA ASN A 402 55.25 -9.71 11.67
C ASN A 402 54.99 -9.27 10.22
N THR A 403 53.79 -9.45 9.68
CA THR A 403 53.49 -9.20 8.26
C THR A 403 52.62 -7.97 8.05
N VAL A 404 51.61 -7.76 8.91
CA VAL A 404 50.54 -6.75 8.71
C VAL A 404 50.86 -5.49 9.48
N SER A 405 50.90 -4.33 8.80
CA SER A 405 51.06 -3.06 9.48
C SER A 405 49.86 -2.71 10.36
N LYS A 406 50.14 -1.92 11.41
CA LYS A 406 49.06 -1.49 12.33
C LYS A 406 47.96 -0.72 11.62
N GLU A 407 48.32 0.14 10.66
CA GLU A 407 47.34 0.94 9.88
C GLU A 407 46.39 0.04 9.07
N VAL A 408 46.92 -1.04 8.48
CA VAL A 408 46.10 -2.00 7.73
C VAL A 408 45.22 -2.80 8.67
N LEU A 409 45.74 -3.24 9.81
CA LEU A 409 44.95 -3.92 10.82
C LEU A 409 43.83 -3.02 11.36
N ASP A 410 44.12 -1.76 11.67
CA ASP A 410 43.11 -0.78 12.10
C ASP A 410 42.04 -0.58 11.03
N SER A 411 42.41 -0.55 9.75
CA SER A 411 41.46 -0.42 8.64
C SER A 411 40.54 -1.62 8.49
N CYS A 412 40.86 -2.80 9.01
CA CYS A 412 39.99 -3.95 9.03
C CYS A 412 38.75 -3.72 9.90
N PHE A 413 38.89 -2.91 10.95
CA PHE A 413 37.84 -2.63 11.94
C PHE A 413 37.15 -1.26 11.75
N ASP A 414 37.46 -0.55 10.65
CA ASP A 414 36.80 0.70 10.32
C ASP A 414 35.44 0.45 9.70
N LEU A 415 34.34 0.86 10.38
CA LEU A 415 32.99 0.74 9.92
C LEU A 415 32.74 1.51 8.60
N ASN A 416 33.42 2.61 8.36
CA ASN A 416 33.23 3.44 7.17
C ASN A 416 33.59 2.72 5.87
N VAL A 417 34.51 1.75 5.91
CA VAL A 417 34.87 0.93 4.75
C VAL A 417 33.68 0.18 4.16
N HIS A 418 32.72 -0.21 5.01
CA HIS A 418 31.49 -0.90 4.58
C HIS A 418 30.47 0.06 3.97
N LEU A 419 30.61 1.37 4.18
CA LEU A 419 29.68 2.39 3.75
C LEU A 419 30.14 3.19 2.50
N VAL A 420 31.32 2.92 1.96
CA VAL A 420 31.95 3.69 0.86
C VAL A 420 31.12 3.74 -0.43
N ASN A 421 30.23 2.79 -0.64
CA ASN A 421 29.40 2.73 -1.83
C ASN A 421 27.95 3.20 -1.60
N ILE A 422 27.61 3.67 -0.40
CA ILE A 422 26.23 4.07 -0.06
C ILE A 422 25.74 5.17 -1.01
N ASP A 423 26.53 6.21 -1.27
CA ASP A 423 26.16 7.27 -2.21
C ASP A 423 25.89 6.74 -3.63
N LYS A 424 26.71 5.78 -4.07
CA LYS A 424 26.51 5.16 -5.39
C LYS A 424 25.22 4.34 -5.45
N ILE A 425 24.82 3.74 -4.34
CA ILE A 425 23.54 2.97 -4.24
C ILE A 425 22.38 3.95 -4.30
N TYR A 426 22.41 5.03 -3.52
CA TYR A 426 21.35 6.04 -3.49
C TYR A 426 21.14 6.68 -4.88
N LYS A 427 22.22 7.03 -5.58
CA LYS A 427 22.16 7.58 -6.95
C LYS A 427 21.50 6.65 -7.98
N ARG A 428 21.27 5.39 -7.67
CA ARG A 428 20.57 4.43 -8.54
C ARG A 428 19.08 4.37 -8.27
N ILE A 429 18.60 5.03 -7.21
CA ILE A 429 17.21 4.96 -6.78
C ILE A 429 16.52 6.26 -7.19
N PRO A 430 15.54 6.20 -8.13
CA PRO A 430 14.80 7.41 -8.57
C PRO A 430 14.18 8.14 -7.38
N GLY A 431 14.54 9.41 -7.20
CA GLY A 431 14.08 10.28 -6.12
C GLY A 431 15.00 10.30 -4.88
N LEU A 432 16.13 9.58 -4.88
CA LEU A 432 17.19 9.59 -3.84
C LEU A 432 18.57 9.94 -4.40
N GLU A 433 18.65 10.50 -5.61
CA GLU A 433 19.91 10.77 -6.32
C GLU A 433 20.77 11.86 -5.67
N ASP A 434 20.19 12.73 -4.85
CA ASP A 434 20.84 13.91 -4.25
C ASP A 434 21.45 13.61 -2.85
#